data_c1ab5ab1bf1affb0cc172a6b511ef02c
#
_entry.id   c1ab5ab1bf1affb0cc172a6b511ef02c
#
_cell.length_a   1.000
_cell.length_b   1.000
_cell.length_c   1.000
_cell.angle_alpha   90.00
_cell.angle_beta   90.00
_cell.angle_gamma   90.00
#
_symmetry.space_group_name_H-M   'P 1'
#
loop_
_entity.id
_entity.type
_entity.pdbx_description
1 polymer ?
#
loop_
_entity_poly.entity_id
_entity_poly.type
_entity_poly.pdbx_seq_one_letter_code
_entity_poly.pdbx_strand_id
1 'polypeptide(L)'
;MEKDINNKLLIQLWKEFLVLNNFSSVENALEEFLKCCSETINSNIDEYENMLELSNNNEEEEENYGEYPPVDSIDALLIKEVYDLEFELMKVEGELEDAALENGDVAFVDDKDIKRQLRLTNVLGSLYLTQNFYIKAIDCFSLVLKVNPSDKYDVKYKLGKAYLYSDMEEELLKLVKSYDYKKDEALLMLLVSNYITKGNIPLAHYYFECIKLINNKLVEHINASEIPVDLVEKTPKNLKNKLDRVIFAFRTIDQYILTLYHYDYMKYFANNKLPKEEFKKIDRKFNFEKEIFKGIENKIYIFRNNGFYTKDDFAEVNKKDVLKLEGIGEKTILRLIQNGVEFKK
;
A
#
# COMPACT_ATOMS: atom_id res chain seq x y z
N MET A 1 25.25 13.96 -23.79
CA MET A 1 24.30 14.82 -23.04
C MET A 1 22.96 14.09 -22.78
N GLU A 2 22.38 13.42 -23.77
CA GLU A 2 21.13 12.61 -23.60
C GLU A 2 21.31 11.39 -22.67
N LYS A 3 22.36 10.59 -22.83
CA LYS A 3 22.70 9.49 -21.92
C LYS A 3 22.80 9.90 -20.44
N ASP A 4 23.25 11.12 -20.18
CA ASP A 4 23.40 11.66 -18.82
C ASP A 4 22.06 12.06 -18.18
N ILE A 5 21.09 12.50 -18.98
CA ILE A 5 19.76 12.88 -18.51
C ILE A 5 18.96 11.61 -18.17
N ASN A 6 19.03 10.60 -19.02
CA ASN A 6 18.36 9.31 -18.82
C ASN A 6 18.90 8.58 -17.58
N ASN A 7 20.22 8.58 -17.38
CA ASN A 7 20.82 8.02 -16.18
C ASN A 7 20.45 8.79 -14.91
N LYS A 8 20.31 10.11 -14.96
CA LYS A 8 19.87 10.90 -13.79
C LYS A 8 18.42 10.64 -13.43
N LEU A 9 17.55 10.50 -14.41
CA LEU A 9 16.13 10.20 -14.18
C LEU A 9 15.94 8.78 -13.63
N LEU A 10 16.59 7.78 -14.24
CA LEU A 10 16.63 6.41 -13.73
C LEU A 10 17.17 6.36 -12.30
N ILE A 11 18.24 7.08 -11.99
CA ILE A 11 18.81 7.19 -10.64
C ILE A 11 17.80 7.88 -9.68
N GLN A 12 17.04 8.85 -10.14
CA GLN A 12 16.05 9.53 -9.30
C GLN A 12 14.84 8.64 -9.01
N LEU A 13 14.26 7.99 -10.01
CA LEU A 13 13.19 6.99 -9.87
C LEU A 13 13.65 5.82 -9.00
N TRP A 14 14.89 5.41 -9.13
CA TRP A 14 15.51 4.39 -8.30
C TRP A 14 15.77 4.82 -6.87
N LYS A 15 16.20 6.04 -6.64
CA LYS A 15 16.32 6.58 -5.28
C LYS A 15 14.97 6.60 -4.57
N GLU A 16 13.92 6.96 -5.28
CA GLU A 16 12.55 6.92 -4.76
C GLU A 16 12.10 5.48 -4.48
N PHE A 17 12.38 4.56 -5.38
CA PHE A 17 12.12 3.13 -5.22
C PHE A 17 12.88 2.51 -4.04
N LEU A 18 14.17 2.80 -3.88
CA LEU A 18 15.00 2.30 -2.79
C LEU A 18 14.55 2.81 -1.43
N VAL A 19 14.09 4.04 -1.37
CA VAL A 19 13.53 4.65 -0.16
C VAL A 19 12.24 3.93 0.25
N LEU A 20 11.40 3.57 -0.71
CA LEU A 20 10.15 2.82 -0.46
C LEU A 20 10.42 1.36 -0.05
N ASN A 21 11.57 0.78 -0.41
CA ASN A 21 11.85 -0.65 -0.22
C ASN A 21 12.85 -0.99 0.91
N ASN A 22 13.28 -0.04 1.71
CA ASN A 22 14.10 -0.31 2.91
C ASN A 22 15.43 -1.04 2.67
N PHE A 23 16.10 -0.83 1.55
CA PHE A 23 17.42 -1.42 1.31
C PHE A 23 18.46 -0.85 2.27
N SER A 24 19.16 -1.73 2.98
CA SER A 24 20.20 -1.38 3.97
C SER A 24 21.46 -0.77 3.37
N SER A 25 21.62 -0.83 2.03
CA SER A 25 22.71 -0.23 1.27
C SER A 25 22.20 0.13 -0.14
N VAL A 26 22.06 1.44 -0.37
CA VAL A 26 21.66 2.02 -1.65
C VAL A 26 22.67 1.67 -2.74
N GLU A 27 23.97 1.56 -2.39
CA GLU A 27 25.05 1.29 -3.34
C GLU A 27 24.96 -0.13 -3.92
N ASN A 28 24.77 -1.16 -3.09
CA ASN A 28 24.70 -2.55 -3.56
C ASN A 28 23.46 -2.82 -4.42
N ALA A 29 22.32 -2.23 -4.04
CA ALA A 29 21.10 -2.38 -4.82
C ALA A 29 21.16 -1.59 -6.13
N LEU A 30 21.85 -0.44 -6.16
CA LEU A 30 22.09 0.35 -7.37
C LEU A 30 23.05 -0.37 -8.32
N GLU A 31 24.12 -1.00 -7.80
CA GLU A 31 25.05 -1.80 -8.61
C GLU A 31 24.35 -3.03 -9.21
N GLU A 32 23.55 -3.74 -8.43
CA GLU A 32 22.79 -4.91 -8.92
C GLU A 32 21.77 -4.54 -10.00
N PHE A 33 21.13 -3.40 -9.86
CA PHE A 33 20.19 -2.90 -10.86
C PHE A 33 20.87 -2.34 -12.10
N LEU A 34 21.86 -1.47 -11.95
CA LEU A 34 22.60 -0.94 -13.10
C LEU A 34 23.25 -2.06 -13.90
N LYS A 35 23.60 -3.15 -13.23
CA LYS A 35 24.11 -4.36 -13.88
C LYS A 35 23.00 -5.06 -14.67
N CYS A 36 21.83 -5.29 -14.07
CA CYS A 36 20.68 -5.87 -14.77
C CYS A 36 20.22 -4.97 -15.94
N CYS A 37 20.07 -3.67 -15.74
CA CYS A 37 19.68 -2.74 -16.80
C CYS A 37 20.74 -2.61 -17.89
N SER A 38 22.04 -2.61 -17.57
CA SER A 38 23.10 -2.49 -18.58
C SER A 38 23.24 -3.77 -19.41
N GLU A 39 23.06 -4.93 -18.82
CA GLU A 39 23.07 -6.19 -19.53
C GLU A 39 21.85 -6.30 -20.48
N THR A 40 20.66 -5.85 -20.05
CA THR A 40 19.44 -5.84 -20.87
C THR A 40 19.47 -4.75 -21.95
N ILE A 41 19.90 -3.52 -21.61
CA ILE A 41 19.97 -2.40 -22.56
C ILE A 41 21.01 -2.67 -23.66
N ASN A 42 22.16 -3.23 -23.34
CA ASN A 42 23.18 -3.51 -24.33
C ASN A 42 22.82 -4.66 -25.28
N SER A 43 22.02 -5.64 -24.82
CA SER A 43 21.57 -6.74 -25.69
C SER A 43 20.43 -6.34 -26.62
N ASN A 44 19.63 -5.33 -26.29
CA ASN A 44 18.41 -4.98 -27.01
C ASN A 44 18.53 -3.75 -27.91
N ILE A 45 19.59 -2.95 -27.81
CA ILE A 45 19.80 -1.79 -28.69
C ILE A 45 19.95 -2.25 -30.14
N ASP A 46 20.74 -3.28 -30.39
CA ASP A 46 20.95 -3.83 -31.75
C ASP A 46 19.65 -4.44 -32.33
N GLU A 47 18.83 -5.07 -31.50
CA GLU A 47 17.55 -5.67 -31.92
C GLU A 47 16.48 -4.60 -32.19
N TYR A 48 16.46 -3.52 -31.42
CA TYR A 48 15.56 -2.38 -31.60
C TYR A 48 15.93 -1.50 -32.80
N GLU A 49 17.21 -1.30 -33.06
CA GLU A 49 17.69 -0.64 -34.31
C GLU A 49 17.28 -1.44 -35.54
N ASN A 50 17.38 -2.78 -35.50
CA ASN A 50 16.88 -3.67 -36.55
C ASN A 50 15.36 -3.62 -36.72
N MET A 51 14.58 -3.52 -35.64
CA MET A 51 13.10 -3.36 -35.69
C MET A 51 12.70 -2.01 -36.28
N LEU A 52 13.40 -0.92 -35.93
CA LEU A 52 13.18 0.42 -36.50
C LEU A 52 13.50 0.45 -38.01
N GLU A 53 14.56 -0.21 -38.45
CA GLU A 53 14.88 -0.33 -39.88
C GLU A 53 13.84 -1.16 -40.65
N LEU A 54 13.24 -2.17 -40.02
CA LEU A 54 12.17 -2.99 -40.61
C LEU A 54 10.84 -2.23 -40.67
N SER A 55 10.53 -1.36 -39.68
CA SER A 55 9.29 -0.57 -39.68
C SER A 55 9.33 0.59 -40.69
N ASN A 56 10.51 1.15 -40.95
CA ASN A 56 10.69 2.22 -41.95
C ASN A 56 10.58 1.71 -43.41
N ASN A 57 10.59 0.40 -43.64
CA ASN A 57 10.46 -0.19 -44.97
C ASN A 57 9.05 -0.60 -45.33
N ASN A 58 8.06 -0.47 -44.43
CA ASN A 58 6.64 -0.76 -44.71
C ASN A 58 5.83 0.55 -44.66
N GLU A 59 6.09 1.45 -45.59
CA GLU A 59 5.14 2.50 -45.94
C GLU A 59 4.01 1.89 -46.77
N GLU A 60 2.93 1.47 -46.10
CA GLU A 60 1.56 1.39 -46.64
C GLU A 60 0.67 0.68 -45.60
N GLU A 61 0.08 1.47 -44.73
CA GLU A 61 -1.27 1.36 -44.13
C GLU A 61 -1.33 2.22 -42.86
N GLU A 62 -1.67 3.50 -43.04
CA GLU A 62 -2.07 4.40 -41.96
C GLU A 62 -3.42 3.95 -41.40
N GLU A 63 -3.44 3.04 -40.43
CA GLU A 63 -4.51 3.01 -39.46
C GLU A 63 -4.14 3.91 -38.26
N ASN A 64 -4.99 4.90 -38.05
CA ASN A 64 -4.94 6.00 -37.11
C ASN A 64 -4.94 5.49 -35.66
N TYR A 65 -3.82 4.95 -35.20
CA TYR A 65 -3.55 4.75 -33.78
C TYR A 65 -3.07 6.09 -33.23
N GLY A 66 -3.75 6.56 -32.16
CA GLY A 66 -3.46 7.84 -31.54
C GLY A 66 -1.97 8.10 -31.38
N GLU A 67 -1.57 9.35 -31.58
CA GLU A 67 -0.17 9.83 -31.57
C GLU A 67 0.58 9.24 -30.37
N TYR A 68 1.49 8.31 -30.65
CA TYR A 68 2.48 7.88 -29.66
C TYR A 68 3.32 9.08 -29.26
N PRO A 69 3.62 9.26 -27.97
CA PRO A 69 4.52 10.31 -27.55
C PRO A 69 5.87 10.17 -28.29
N PRO A 70 6.55 11.30 -28.61
CA PRO A 70 7.82 11.25 -29.31
C PRO A 70 8.80 10.31 -28.57
N VAL A 71 9.54 9.51 -29.32
CA VAL A 71 10.46 8.46 -28.80
C VAL A 71 11.46 8.98 -27.75
N ASP A 72 11.68 10.28 -27.73
CA ASP A 72 12.58 10.99 -26.80
C ASP A 72 11.85 11.50 -25.52
N SER A 73 10.55 11.24 -25.38
CA SER A 73 9.81 11.66 -24.18
C SER A 73 10.11 10.72 -23.01
N ILE A 74 10.11 11.28 -21.81
CA ILE A 74 10.22 10.50 -20.55
C ILE A 74 9.18 9.38 -20.50
N ASP A 75 7.97 9.63 -20.99
CA ASP A 75 6.88 8.67 -21.01
C ASP A 75 7.18 7.49 -21.94
N ALA A 76 7.79 7.71 -23.10
CA ALA A 76 8.19 6.64 -24.02
C ALA A 76 9.28 5.75 -23.42
N LEU A 77 10.25 6.33 -22.72
CA LEU A 77 11.31 5.57 -22.03
C LEU A 77 10.75 4.71 -20.89
N LEU A 78 9.81 5.26 -20.11
CA LEU A 78 9.14 4.52 -19.03
C LEU A 78 8.24 3.40 -19.57
N ILE A 79 7.54 3.63 -20.68
CA ILE A 79 6.74 2.60 -21.35
C ILE A 79 7.66 1.48 -21.85
N LYS A 80 8.78 1.80 -22.46
CA LYS A 80 9.76 0.80 -22.90
C LYS A 80 10.29 -0.02 -21.72
N GLU A 81 10.67 0.60 -20.62
CA GLU A 81 11.14 -0.09 -19.41
C GLU A 81 10.08 -1.05 -18.84
N VAL A 82 8.79 -0.66 -18.88
CA VAL A 82 7.69 -1.55 -18.51
C VAL A 82 7.62 -2.78 -19.42
N TYR A 83 7.71 -2.59 -20.74
CA TYR A 83 7.69 -3.71 -21.69
C TYR A 83 8.88 -4.66 -21.52
N ASP A 84 10.07 -4.12 -21.32
CA ASP A 84 11.28 -4.91 -21.10
C ASP A 84 11.17 -5.77 -19.83
N LEU A 85 10.61 -5.22 -18.76
CA LEU A 85 10.35 -5.95 -17.51
C LEU A 85 9.21 -6.96 -17.63
N GLU A 86 8.13 -6.64 -18.36
CA GLU A 86 7.06 -7.59 -18.64
C GLU A 86 7.61 -8.79 -19.43
N PHE A 87 8.46 -8.55 -20.43
CA PHE A 87 9.09 -9.59 -21.22
C PHE A 87 10.03 -10.48 -20.39
N GLU A 88 10.88 -9.88 -19.56
CA GLU A 88 11.74 -10.63 -18.62
C GLU A 88 10.93 -11.46 -17.63
N LEU A 89 9.82 -10.92 -17.11
CA LEU A 89 8.94 -11.65 -16.20
C LEU A 89 8.30 -12.86 -16.92
N MET A 90 7.77 -12.67 -18.13
CA MET A 90 7.21 -13.76 -18.95
C MET A 90 8.23 -14.88 -19.22
N LYS A 91 9.50 -14.49 -19.47
CA LYS A 91 10.58 -15.47 -19.68
C LYS A 91 10.86 -16.28 -18.42
N VAL A 92 10.94 -15.63 -17.26
CA VAL A 92 11.13 -16.30 -15.95
C VAL A 92 9.94 -17.20 -15.62
N GLU A 93 8.71 -16.78 -15.91
CA GLU A 93 7.51 -17.58 -15.71
C GLU A 93 7.52 -18.81 -16.61
N GLY A 94 7.91 -18.70 -17.89
CA GLY A 94 8.08 -19.83 -18.80
C GLY A 94 9.14 -20.82 -18.33
N GLU A 95 10.30 -20.33 -17.87
CA GLU A 95 11.36 -21.18 -17.30
C GLU A 95 10.88 -21.95 -16.04
N LEU A 96 10.04 -21.31 -15.20
CA LEU A 96 9.44 -21.95 -14.03
C LEU A 96 8.39 -23.00 -14.38
N GLU A 97 7.56 -22.74 -15.39
CA GLU A 97 6.56 -23.68 -15.90
C GLU A 97 7.24 -24.91 -16.53
N ASP A 98 8.26 -24.72 -17.35
CA ASP A 98 9.03 -25.82 -17.97
C ASP A 98 9.71 -26.67 -16.90
N ALA A 99 10.35 -26.07 -15.90
CA ALA A 99 10.97 -26.78 -14.78
C ALA A 99 9.94 -27.57 -13.95
N ALA A 100 8.74 -27.07 -13.77
CA ALA A 100 7.64 -27.74 -13.07
C ALA A 100 7.10 -28.92 -13.90
N LEU A 101 7.00 -28.79 -15.23
CA LEU A 101 6.57 -29.82 -16.14
C LEU A 101 7.58 -30.98 -16.25
N GLU A 102 8.89 -30.68 -16.29
CA GLU A 102 9.95 -31.67 -16.36
C GLU A 102 10.08 -32.53 -15.08
N ASN A 103 9.82 -31.94 -13.93
CA ASN A 103 10.03 -32.60 -12.63
C ASN A 103 8.75 -33.19 -12.02
N GLY A 104 7.58 -32.95 -12.61
CA GLY A 104 6.29 -33.51 -12.16
C GLY A 104 5.79 -33.02 -10.81
N ASP A 105 6.45 -32.05 -10.20
CA ASP A 105 6.06 -31.48 -8.90
C ASP A 105 6.58 -30.04 -8.75
N VAL A 106 5.71 -29.12 -8.36
CA VAL A 106 6.03 -27.70 -8.10
C VAL A 106 7.06 -27.50 -6.96
N ALA A 107 7.34 -28.56 -6.22
CA ALA A 107 8.28 -28.54 -5.08
C ALA A 107 9.77 -28.39 -5.48
N PHE A 108 10.12 -28.50 -6.75
CA PHE A 108 11.51 -28.44 -7.24
C PHE A 108 11.93 -27.11 -7.85
N VAL A 109 11.08 -26.08 -7.84
CA VAL A 109 11.45 -24.74 -8.30
C VAL A 109 12.49 -24.16 -7.33
N ASP A 110 13.66 -23.78 -7.85
CA ASP A 110 14.73 -23.22 -7.02
C ASP A 110 14.21 -21.95 -6.30
N ASP A 111 14.38 -21.88 -4.98
CA ASP A 111 14.07 -20.72 -4.13
C ASP A 111 14.69 -19.42 -4.69
N LYS A 112 15.77 -19.54 -5.46
CA LYS A 112 16.45 -18.42 -6.12
C LYS A 112 15.61 -17.83 -7.28
N ASP A 113 14.97 -18.69 -8.07
CA ASP A 113 14.16 -18.25 -9.21
C ASP A 113 12.84 -17.65 -8.76
N ILE A 114 12.22 -18.24 -7.75
CA ILE A 114 11.05 -17.63 -7.07
C ILE A 114 11.41 -16.25 -6.53
N LYS A 115 12.55 -16.08 -5.88
CA LYS A 115 13.02 -14.78 -5.38
C LYS A 115 13.27 -13.78 -6.51
N ARG A 116 13.83 -14.25 -7.65
CA ARG A 116 14.01 -13.41 -8.83
C ARG A 116 12.67 -12.95 -9.39
N GLN A 117 11.73 -13.84 -9.59
CA GLN A 117 10.36 -13.53 -10.02
C GLN A 117 9.69 -12.50 -9.09
N LEU A 118 9.72 -12.74 -7.78
CA LEU A 118 9.12 -11.81 -6.81
C LEU A 118 9.75 -10.41 -6.84
N ARG A 119 11.08 -10.32 -7.05
CA ARG A 119 11.76 -9.04 -7.20
C ARG A 119 11.31 -8.31 -8.47
N LEU A 120 11.31 -8.99 -9.62
CA LEU A 120 10.87 -8.43 -10.90
C LEU A 120 9.40 -7.96 -10.82
N THR A 121 8.51 -8.80 -10.28
CA THR A 121 7.09 -8.44 -10.08
C THR A 121 6.93 -7.22 -9.17
N ASN A 122 7.72 -7.11 -8.09
CA ASN A 122 7.69 -5.95 -7.22
C ASN A 122 8.20 -4.67 -7.91
N VAL A 123 9.24 -4.77 -8.74
CA VAL A 123 9.75 -3.65 -9.53
C VAL A 123 8.72 -3.20 -10.56
N LEU A 124 8.18 -4.14 -11.32
CA LEU A 124 7.14 -3.90 -12.32
C LEU A 124 5.89 -3.25 -11.69
N GLY A 125 5.42 -3.76 -10.56
CA GLY A 125 4.33 -3.15 -9.81
C GLY A 125 4.63 -1.72 -9.38
N SER A 126 5.87 -1.41 -9.02
CA SER A 126 6.28 -0.05 -8.64
C SER A 126 6.30 0.89 -9.85
N LEU A 127 6.72 0.42 -11.02
CA LEU A 127 6.65 1.19 -12.26
C LEU A 127 5.20 1.46 -12.67
N TYR A 128 4.34 0.46 -12.63
CA TYR A 128 2.91 0.66 -12.87
C TYR A 128 2.29 1.68 -11.92
N LEU A 129 2.66 1.62 -10.63
CA LEU A 129 2.19 2.60 -9.63
C LEU A 129 2.64 4.02 -9.99
N THR A 130 3.87 4.19 -10.42
CA THR A 130 4.44 5.48 -10.84
C THR A 130 3.76 6.03 -12.10
N GLN A 131 3.37 5.13 -13.02
CA GLN A 131 2.67 5.47 -14.26
C GLN A 131 1.14 5.56 -14.09
N ASN A 132 0.63 5.49 -12.86
CA ASN A 132 -0.81 5.51 -12.54
C ASN A 132 -1.61 4.31 -13.09
N PHE A 133 -0.95 3.22 -13.48
CA PHE A 133 -1.60 1.95 -13.82
C PHE A 133 -1.92 1.15 -12.56
N TYR A 134 -2.75 1.71 -11.70
CA TYR A 134 -3.00 1.21 -10.35
C TYR A 134 -3.50 -0.23 -10.32
N ILE A 135 -4.37 -0.64 -11.25
CA ILE A 135 -4.90 -2.02 -11.29
C ILE A 135 -3.78 -3.02 -11.57
N LYS A 136 -2.93 -2.76 -12.57
CA LYS A 136 -1.75 -3.61 -12.84
C LYS A 136 -0.78 -3.65 -11.65
N ALA A 137 -0.58 -2.51 -10.98
CA ALA A 137 0.23 -2.44 -9.76
C ALA A 137 -0.38 -3.30 -8.64
N ILE A 138 -1.71 -3.28 -8.46
CA ILE A 138 -2.43 -4.10 -7.48
C ILE A 138 -2.20 -5.58 -7.75
N ASP A 139 -2.31 -6.02 -9.01
CA ASP A 139 -2.11 -7.42 -9.40
C ASP A 139 -0.69 -7.88 -9.06
N CYS A 140 0.33 -7.10 -9.42
CA CYS A 140 1.72 -7.37 -9.09
C CYS A 140 1.95 -7.48 -7.57
N PHE A 141 1.53 -6.49 -6.81
CA PHE A 141 1.77 -6.45 -5.37
C PHE A 141 0.97 -7.52 -4.62
N SER A 142 -0.25 -7.82 -5.06
CA SER A 142 -1.08 -8.89 -4.50
C SER A 142 -0.43 -10.25 -4.71
N LEU A 143 0.16 -10.50 -5.90
CA LEU A 143 0.91 -11.72 -6.18
C LEU A 143 2.13 -11.84 -5.26
N VAL A 144 2.91 -10.77 -5.12
CA VAL A 144 4.09 -10.77 -4.23
C VAL A 144 3.71 -11.08 -2.79
N LEU A 145 2.65 -10.46 -2.26
CA LEU A 145 2.19 -10.73 -0.89
C LEU A 145 1.58 -12.13 -0.72
N LYS A 146 0.92 -12.66 -1.75
CA LYS A 146 0.39 -14.03 -1.74
C LYS A 146 1.51 -15.07 -1.60
N VAL A 147 2.62 -14.88 -2.30
CA VAL A 147 3.78 -15.79 -2.27
C VAL A 147 4.68 -15.52 -1.05
N ASN A 148 4.77 -14.27 -0.61
CA ASN A 148 5.57 -13.84 0.54
C ASN A 148 4.71 -13.13 1.59
N PRO A 149 3.88 -13.84 2.36
CA PRO A 149 2.98 -13.24 3.36
C PRO A 149 3.71 -12.52 4.51
N SER A 150 5.00 -12.83 4.72
CA SER A 150 5.84 -12.13 5.72
C SER A 150 6.22 -10.72 5.32
N ASP A 151 5.93 -10.35 4.07
CA ASP A 151 6.16 -9.02 3.49
C ASP A 151 7.59 -8.47 3.71
N LYS A 152 8.59 -9.28 3.41
CA LYS A 152 10.01 -8.89 3.53
C LYS A 152 10.41 -7.70 2.65
N TYR A 153 9.57 -7.35 1.68
CA TYR A 153 9.81 -6.27 0.73
C TYR A 153 8.95 -5.02 1.00
N ASP A 154 8.25 -5.00 2.14
CA ASP A 154 7.37 -3.88 2.53
C ASP A 154 6.32 -3.49 1.46
N VAL A 155 5.87 -4.49 0.69
CA VAL A 155 4.93 -4.33 -0.44
C VAL A 155 3.55 -3.86 0.02
N LYS A 156 3.17 -4.14 1.27
CA LYS A 156 1.89 -3.70 1.85
C LYS A 156 1.64 -2.20 1.72
N TYR A 157 2.69 -1.39 1.82
CA TYR A 157 2.54 0.07 1.70
C TYR A 157 2.24 0.50 0.26
N LYS A 158 2.89 -0.15 -0.71
CA LYS A 158 2.67 0.10 -2.14
C LYS A 158 1.28 -0.36 -2.57
N LEU A 159 0.87 -1.56 -2.12
CA LEU A 159 -0.46 -2.08 -2.36
C LEU A 159 -1.53 -1.19 -1.72
N GLY A 160 -1.30 -0.74 -0.48
CA GLY A 160 -2.19 0.20 0.18
C GLY A 160 -2.30 1.54 -0.54
N LYS A 161 -1.19 2.05 -1.08
CA LYS A 161 -1.16 3.25 -1.93
C LYS A 161 -1.95 3.02 -3.23
N ALA A 162 -1.77 1.89 -3.89
CA ALA A 162 -2.50 1.54 -5.11
C ALA A 162 -4.01 1.44 -4.86
N TYR A 163 -4.45 0.81 -3.75
CA TYR A 163 -5.85 0.77 -3.35
C TYR A 163 -6.42 2.16 -3.06
N LEU A 164 -5.66 3.01 -2.34
CA LEU A 164 -6.05 4.38 -2.05
C LEU A 164 -6.29 5.18 -3.33
N TYR A 165 -5.40 5.06 -4.31
CA TYR A 165 -5.47 5.79 -5.57
C TYR A 165 -6.54 5.24 -6.52
N SER A 166 -6.92 3.98 -6.37
CA SER A 166 -8.02 3.34 -7.12
C SER A 166 -9.39 3.48 -6.44
N ASP A 167 -9.48 4.22 -5.33
CA ASP A 167 -10.71 4.36 -4.53
C ASP A 167 -11.28 3.02 -3.98
N MET A 168 -10.39 2.04 -3.75
CA MET A 168 -10.74 0.69 -3.26
C MET A 168 -10.68 0.62 -1.72
N GLU A 169 -11.63 1.31 -1.06
CA GLU A 169 -11.65 1.43 0.41
C GLU A 169 -11.75 0.10 1.14
N GLU A 170 -12.60 -0.82 0.64
CA GLU A 170 -12.80 -2.12 1.32
C GLU A 170 -11.52 -2.97 1.30
N GLU A 171 -10.81 -2.99 0.18
CA GLU A 171 -9.56 -3.70 -0.02
C GLU A 171 -8.45 -3.06 0.83
N LEU A 172 -8.37 -1.73 0.86
CA LEU A 172 -7.46 -0.99 1.73
C LEU A 172 -7.70 -1.35 3.20
N LEU A 173 -8.95 -1.36 3.65
CA LEU A 173 -9.30 -1.74 5.03
C LEU A 173 -8.96 -3.19 5.34
N LYS A 174 -9.19 -4.14 4.41
CA LYS A 174 -8.81 -5.54 4.57
C LYS A 174 -7.30 -5.68 4.69
N LEU A 175 -6.56 -5.01 3.80
CA LEU A 175 -5.10 -5.01 3.82
C LEU A 175 -4.57 -4.49 5.16
N VAL A 176 -4.98 -3.28 5.56
CA VAL A 176 -4.52 -2.64 6.79
C VAL A 176 -4.82 -3.50 8.01
N LYS A 177 -6.02 -4.11 8.11
CA LYS A 177 -6.40 -4.99 9.21
C LYS A 177 -5.65 -6.32 9.25
N SER A 178 -5.04 -6.76 8.16
CA SER A 178 -4.23 -7.98 8.14
C SER A 178 -2.86 -7.80 8.81
N TYR A 179 -2.47 -6.55 9.10
CA TYR A 179 -1.24 -6.19 9.79
C TYR A 179 -1.53 -5.51 11.14
N ASP A 180 -0.50 -5.38 12.01
CA ASP A 180 -0.61 -4.63 13.28
C ASP A 180 -0.58 -3.10 13.01
N TYR A 181 -1.56 -2.62 12.25
CA TYR A 181 -1.62 -1.25 11.75
C TYR A 181 -1.64 -0.19 12.86
N LYS A 182 -2.10 -0.53 14.07
CA LYS A 182 -2.11 0.40 15.21
C LYS A 182 -0.71 0.82 15.68
N LYS A 183 0.34 0.13 15.20
CA LYS A 183 1.74 0.45 15.46
C LYS A 183 2.50 0.88 14.21
N ASP A 184 1.80 1.14 13.12
CA ASP A 184 2.37 1.42 11.82
C ASP A 184 1.87 2.78 11.29
N GLU A 185 2.74 3.78 11.33
CA GLU A 185 2.42 5.15 10.95
C GLU A 185 2.00 5.26 9.48
N ALA A 186 2.61 4.47 8.60
CA ALA A 186 2.32 4.54 7.17
C ALA A 186 0.96 3.92 6.82
N LEU A 187 0.62 2.77 7.41
CA LEU A 187 -0.71 2.17 7.24
C LEU A 187 -1.81 3.06 7.81
N LEU A 188 -1.57 3.67 8.97
CA LEU A 188 -2.51 4.64 9.54
C LEU A 188 -2.67 5.89 8.66
N MET A 189 -1.58 6.36 8.05
CA MET A 189 -1.61 7.53 7.17
C MET A 189 -2.41 7.30 5.89
N LEU A 190 -2.37 6.09 5.33
CA LEU A 190 -3.25 5.69 4.21
C LEU A 190 -4.73 5.84 4.60
N LEU A 191 -5.11 5.40 5.82
CA LEU A 191 -6.47 5.55 6.31
C LEU A 191 -6.85 7.02 6.55
N VAL A 192 -5.95 7.82 7.12
CA VAL A 192 -6.16 9.27 7.28
C VAL A 192 -6.49 9.90 5.93
N SER A 193 -5.65 9.63 4.93
CA SER A 193 -5.84 10.18 3.58
C SER A 193 -7.14 9.71 2.93
N ASN A 194 -7.44 8.42 3.01
CA ASN A 194 -8.70 7.87 2.50
C ASN A 194 -9.92 8.58 3.10
N TYR A 195 -9.95 8.77 4.42
CA TYR A 195 -11.11 9.37 5.07
C TYR A 195 -11.19 10.89 4.92
N ILE A 196 -10.08 11.60 4.71
CA ILE A 196 -10.12 13.00 4.27
C ILE A 196 -10.76 13.07 2.88
N THR A 197 -10.31 12.25 1.93
CA THR A 197 -10.87 12.19 0.57
C THR A 197 -12.37 11.91 0.57
N LYS A 198 -12.82 11.00 1.43
CA LYS A 198 -14.25 10.63 1.58
C LYS A 198 -15.07 11.66 2.38
N GLY A 199 -14.46 12.72 2.90
CA GLY A 199 -15.12 13.71 3.77
C GLY A 199 -15.51 13.19 5.16
N ASN A 200 -15.02 12.01 5.56
CA ASN A 200 -15.25 11.47 6.90
C ASN A 200 -14.20 11.99 7.88
N ILE A 201 -14.25 13.28 8.13
CA ILE A 201 -13.25 14.02 8.92
C ILE A 201 -13.10 13.49 10.37
N PRO A 202 -14.17 13.11 11.10
CA PRO A 202 -14.02 12.53 12.43
C PRO A 202 -13.18 11.23 12.43
N LEU A 203 -13.37 10.37 11.42
CA LEU A 203 -12.64 9.12 11.32
C LEU A 203 -11.18 9.36 10.86
N ALA A 204 -10.96 10.30 9.96
CA ALA A 204 -9.61 10.75 9.60
C ALA A 204 -8.85 11.29 10.82
N HIS A 205 -9.49 12.14 11.62
CA HIS A 205 -8.92 12.69 12.85
C HIS A 205 -8.60 11.59 13.89
N TYR A 206 -9.48 10.58 14.02
CA TYR A 206 -9.24 9.44 14.89
C TYR A 206 -7.95 8.68 14.50
N TYR A 207 -7.75 8.35 13.23
CA TYR A 207 -6.53 7.67 12.79
C TYR A 207 -5.28 8.54 12.93
N PHE A 208 -5.44 9.84 12.71
CA PHE A 208 -4.34 10.78 12.94
C PHE A 208 -3.96 10.85 14.43
N GLU A 209 -4.93 10.85 15.36
CA GLU A 209 -4.67 10.72 16.79
C GLU A 209 -3.96 9.41 17.14
N CYS A 210 -4.31 8.29 16.48
CA CYS A 210 -3.59 7.03 16.66
C CYS A 210 -2.10 7.17 16.30
N ILE A 211 -1.76 7.87 15.18
CA ILE A 211 -0.36 8.14 14.83
C ILE A 211 0.30 9.01 15.90
N LYS A 212 -0.36 10.05 16.38
CA LYS A 212 0.18 10.93 17.46
C LYS A 212 0.51 10.15 18.73
N LEU A 213 -0.29 9.13 19.07
CA LEU A 213 -0.05 8.28 20.24
C LEU A 213 1.20 7.41 20.11
N ILE A 214 1.51 6.93 18.92
CA ILE A 214 2.68 6.06 18.68
C ILE A 214 3.93 6.86 18.29
N ASN A 215 3.76 8.04 17.72
CA ASN A 215 4.87 8.86 17.23
C ASN A 215 4.62 10.36 17.38
N ASN A 216 5.20 10.92 18.42
CA ASN A 216 5.09 12.36 18.72
C ASN A 216 5.82 13.27 17.72
N LYS A 217 6.74 12.74 16.89
CA LYS A 217 7.45 13.51 15.87
C LYS A 217 6.55 13.94 14.70
N LEU A 218 5.37 13.34 14.56
CA LEU A 218 4.37 13.72 13.56
C LEU A 218 4.00 15.21 13.68
N VAL A 219 3.63 15.66 14.87
CA VAL A 219 3.19 17.03 15.11
C VAL A 219 4.34 18.03 14.91
N GLU A 220 5.54 17.67 15.38
CA GLU A 220 6.73 18.51 15.19
C GLU A 220 7.04 18.69 13.70
N HIS A 221 6.97 17.58 12.91
CA HIS A 221 7.28 17.61 11.48
C HIS A 221 6.28 18.47 10.70
N ILE A 222 4.97 18.28 10.95
CA ILE A 222 3.92 19.09 10.30
C ILE A 222 4.05 20.57 10.64
N ASN A 223 4.28 20.88 11.91
CA ASN A 223 4.35 22.28 12.36
C ASN A 223 5.63 23.00 11.91
N ALA A 224 6.70 22.25 11.64
CA ALA A 224 7.93 22.78 11.07
C ALA A 224 7.86 22.97 9.53
N SER A 225 6.81 22.45 8.88
CA SER A 225 6.62 22.54 7.43
C SER A 225 5.77 23.76 7.09
N GLU A 226 6.24 24.57 6.15
CA GLU A 226 5.50 25.76 5.70
C GLU A 226 4.52 25.44 4.60
N ILE A 227 4.92 24.55 3.68
CA ILE A 227 4.14 24.11 2.54
C ILE A 227 4.06 22.56 2.49
N PRO A 228 3.08 21.99 1.76
CA PRO A 228 2.90 20.53 1.70
C PRO A 228 4.15 19.77 1.22
N VAL A 229 4.91 20.34 0.30
CA VAL A 229 6.12 19.75 -0.28
C VAL A 229 7.18 19.45 0.78
N ASP A 230 7.30 20.28 1.80
CA ASP A 230 8.27 20.09 2.90
C ASP A 230 8.08 18.76 3.64
N LEU A 231 6.85 18.22 3.62
CA LEU A 231 6.53 16.96 4.29
C LEU A 231 7.10 15.73 3.58
N VAL A 232 7.30 15.81 2.27
CA VAL A 232 7.73 14.68 1.42
C VAL A 232 9.11 14.90 0.77
N GLU A 233 9.68 16.09 0.84
CA GLU A 233 10.98 16.42 0.25
C GLU A 233 12.11 15.59 0.87
N LYS A 234 12.06 15.39 2.19
CA LYS A 234 13.07 14.63 2.92
C LYS A 234 12.97 13.13 2.60
N THR A 235 14.12 12.50 2.41
CA THR A 235 14.22 11.05 2.24
C THR A 235 14.45 10.38 3.60
N PRO A 236 13.62 9.40 4.01
CA PRO A 236 13.86 8.65 5.23
C PRO A 236 15.16 7.83 5.07
N LYS A 237 16.03 7.89 6.07
CA LYS A 237 17.33 7.20 6.05
C LYS A 237 17.31 5.90 6.85
N ASN A 238 16.51 5.84 7.91
CA ASN A 238 16.47 4.68 8.80
C ASN A 238 15.12 4.62 9.53
N LEU A 239 14.27 3.67 9.16
CA LEU A 239 12.94 3.50 9.76
C LEU A 239 12.94 3.06 11.24
N LYS A 240 14.11 2.81 11.84
CA LYS A 240 14.22 2.73 13.31
C LYS A 240 14.06 4.09 13.98
N ASN A 241 14.32 5.18 13.26
CA ASN A 241 14.16 6.55 13.74
C ASN A 241 12.68 6.98 13.63
N LYS A 242 12.15 7.61 14.68
CA LYS A 242 10.76 8.09 14.71
C LYS A 242 10.46 9.14 13.64
N LEU A 243 11.39 10.07 13.38
CA LEU A 243 11.19 11.09 12.35
C LEU A 243 11.19 10.47 10.96
N ASP A 244 12.09 9.53 10.68
CA ASP A 244 12.15 8.85 9.39
C ASP A 244 10.87 8.04 9.10
N ARG A 245 10.25 7.41 10.13
CA ARG A 245 8.94 6.77 9.97
C ARG A 245 7.83 7.75 9.62
N VAL A 246 7.84 8.94 10.22
CA VAL A 246 6.87 10.00 9.88
C VAL A 246 7.06 10.47 8.44
N ILE A 247 8.30 10.74 8.03
CA ILE A 247 8.64 11.12 6.65
C ILE A 247 8.17 10.02 5.68
N PHE A 248 8.46 8.76 6.00
CA PHE A 248 8.01 7.62 5.19
C PHE A 248 6.47 7.55 5.09
N ALA A 249 5.75 7.77 6.20
CA ALA A 249 4.30 7.78 6.20
C ALA A 249 3.72 8.88 5.29
N PHE A 250 4.30 10.09 5.29
CA PHE A 250 3.87 11.14 4.35
C PHE A 250 4.19 10.80 2.90
N ARG A 251 5.33 10.20 2.63
CA ARG A 251 5.68 9.75 1.27
C ARG A 251 4.78 8.64 0.74
N THR A 252 4.19 7.86 1.63
CA THR A 252 3.22 6.82 1.24
C THR A 252 1.93 7.43 0.66
N ILE A 253 1.63 8.69 0.98
CA ILE A 253 0.46 9.43 0.50
C ILE A 253 0.85 10.70 -0.29
N ASP A 254 2.01 10.69 -0.92
CA ASP A 254 2.66 11.87 -1.53
C ASP A 254 1.73 12.73 -2.40
N GLN A 255 0.99 12.14 -3.35
CA GLN A 255 0.09 12.88 -4.23
C GLN A 255 -1.06 13.54 -3.47
N TYR A 256 -1.60 12.89 -2.42
CA TYR A 256 -2.69 13.46 -1.62
C TYR A 256 -2.21 14.60 -0.72
N ILE A 257 -1.07 14.40 -0.03
CA ILE A 257 -0.57 15.40 0.91
C ILE A 257 -0.14 16.70 0.20
N LEU A 258 0.26 16.62 -1.08
CA LEU A 258 0.58 17.79 -1.88
C LEU A 258 -0.65 18.65 -2.20
N THR A 259 -1.88 18.16 -1.97
CA THR A 259 -3.08 18.96 -2.07
C THR A 259 -3.25 19.82 -0.81
N LEU A 260 -3.58 21.10 -0.97
CA LEU A 260 -3.86 22.00 0.17
C LEU A 260 -4.98 21.45 1.07
N TYR A 261 -5.96 20.79 0.48
CA TYR A 261 -7.07 20.18 1.20
C TYR A 261 -6.62 19.18 2.27
N HIS A 262 -5.77 18.21 1.92
CA HIS A 262 -5.24 17.23 2.87
C HIS A 262 -4.29 17.88 3.87
N TYR A 263 -3.42 18.77 3.40
CA TYR A 263 -2.45 19.46 4.22
C TYR A 263 -3.11 20.29 5.31
N ASP A 264 -4.13 21.06 5.00
CA ASP A 264 -4.86 21.89 5.96
C ASP A 264 -5.57 21.05 7.02
N TYR A 265 -6.21 19.92 6.62
CA TYR A 265 -6.78 19.00 7.59
C TYR A 265 -5.74 18.37 8.49
N MET A 266 -4.60 17.97 7.97
CA MET A 266 -3.53 17.38 8.78
C MET A 266 -2.91 18.41 9.72
N LYS A 267 -2.72 19.66 9.30
CA LYS A 267 -2.34 20.77 10.21
C LYS A 267 -3.40 21.01 11.29
N TYR A 268 -4.67 20.98 10.91
CA TYR A 268 -5.77 21.09 11.88
C TYR A 268 -5.71 19.96 12.91
N PHE A 269 -5.56 18.69 12.48
CA PHE A 269 -5.47 17.53 13.37
C PHE A 269 -4.22 17.56 14.27
N ALA A 270 -3.10 18.08 13.76
CA ALA A 270 -1.87 18.21 14.54
C ALA A 270 -2.08 19.16 15.75
N ASN A 271 -2.83 20.24 15.56
CA ASN A 271 -3.00 21.30 16.54
C ASN A 271 -4.29 21.17 17.37
N ASN A 272 -5.19 20.28 17.01
CA ASN A 272 -6.44 20.04 17.74
C ASN A 272 -6.49 18.58 18.21
N LYS A 273 -7.09 18.36 19.37
CA LYS A 273 -7.32 17.01 19.91
C LYS A 273 -8.73 16.55 19.62
N LEU A 274 -8.86 15.31 19.20
CA LEU A 274 -10.16 14.67 19.15
C LEU A 274 -10.69 14.49 20.60
N PRO A 275 -11.93 14.89 20.92
CA PRO A 275 -12.51 14.67 22.25
C PRO A 275 -12.43 13.21 22.67
N LYS A 276 -12.07 12.95 23.95
CA LYS A 276 -11.84 11.58 24.44
C LYS A 276 -13.04 10.66 24.23
N GLU A 277 -14.25 11.17 24.43
CA GLU A 277 -15.47 10.38 24.27
C GLU A 277 -15.73 10.02 22.79
N GLU A 278 -15.43 10.94 21.87
CA GLU A 278 -15.53 10.70 20.45
C GLU A 278 -14.46 9.69 19.98
N PHE A 279 -13.23 9.84 20.46
CA PHE A 279 -12.16 8.88 20.20
C PHE A 279 -12.57 7.47 20.63
N LYS A 280 -13.04 7.29 21.87
CA LYS A 280 -13.52 6.00 22.38
C LYS A 280 -14.67 5.43 21.54
N LYS A 281 -15.65 6.28 21.19
CA LYS A 281 -16.80 5.85 20.37
C LYS A 281 -16.38 5.34 19.00
N ILE A 282 -15.46 6.03 18.34
CA ILE A 282 -14.93 5.62 17.03
C ILE A 282 -14.08 4.35 17.18
N ASP A 283 -13.20 4.30 18.19
CA ASP A 283 -12.32 3.14 18.43
C ASP A 283 -13.13 1.86 18.65
N ARG A 284 -14.16 1.90 19.47
CA ARG A 284 -15.10 0.78 19.69
C ARG A 284 -15.77 0.34 18.38
N LYS A 285 -16.30 1.30 17.61
CA LYS A 285 -16.98 1.00 16.34
C LYS A 285 -16.06 0.35 15.32
N PHE A 286 -14.79 0.78 15.27
CA PHE A 286 -13.83 0.29 14.31
C PHE A 286 -13.25 -1.08 14.68
N ASN A 287 -13.05 -1.33 15.97
CA ASN A 287 -12.56 -2.60 16.50
C ASN A 287 -13.67 -3.66 16.66
N PHE A 288 -14.70 -3.58 15.83
CA PHE A 288 -15.81 -4.52 15.87
C PHE A 288 -15.34 -5.98 15.82
N GLU A 289 -15.56 -6.70 16.93
CA GLU A 289 -15.21 -8.11 17.08
C GLU A 289 -16.34 -9.01 16.56
N LYS A 290 -16.30 -9.34 15.27
CA LYS A 290 -17.35 -10.15 14.63
C LYS A 290 -17.50 -11.53 15.26
N GLU A 291 -16.42 -12.10 15.77
CA GLU A 291 -16.37 -13.44 16.39
C GLU A 291 -17.25 -13.59 17.61
N ILE A 292 -17.44 -12.53 18.40
CA ILE A 292 -18.33 -12.59 19.58
C ILE A 292 -19.79 -12.80 19.20
N PHE A 293 -20.17 -12.52 17.95
CA PHE A 293 -21.53 -12.69 17.44
C PHE A 293 -21.73 -13.98 16.64
N LYS A 294 -20.76 -14.90 16.66
CA LYS A 294 -20.86 -16.17 15.94
C LYS A 294 -22.08 -16.99 16.40
N GLY A 295 -22.94 -17.34 15.43
CA GLY A 295 -24.20 -18.07 15.67
C GLY A 295 -25.37 -17.19 16.11
N ILE A 296 -25.20 -15.87 16.12
CA ILE A 296 -26.24 -14.86 16.35
C ILE A 296 -26.06 -13.65 15.41
N GLU A 297 -25.51 -13.91 14.21
CA GLU A 297 -25.17 -12.87 13.24
C GLU A 297 -26.37 -11.99 12.86
N ASN A 298 -27.56 -12.56 12.87
CA ASN A 298 -28.82 -11.84 12.61
C ASN A 298 -29.19 -10.82 13.71
N LYS A 299 -28.47 -10.81 14.83
CA LYS A 299 -28.69 -9.86 15.94
C LYS A 299 -27.62 -8.75 15.98
N ILE A 300 -26.60 -8.83 15.14
CA ILE A 300 -25.47 -7.88 15.12
C ILE A 300 -25.95 -6.43 15.04
N TYR A 301 -26.99 -6.15 14.22
CA TYR A 301 -27.52 -4.80 14.05
C TYR A 301 -28.08 -4.22 15.35
N ILE A 302 -28.72 -5.06 16.20
CA ILE A 302 -29.27 -4.65 17.51
C ILE A 302 -28.11 -4.21 18.41
N PHE A 303 -27.07 -5.04 18.51
CA PHE A 303 -25.91 -4.76 19.34
C PHE A 303 -25.18 -3.51 18.89
N ARG A 304 -24.90 -3.39 17.58
CA ARG A 304 -24.24 -2.20 17.02
C ARG A 304 -25.02 -0.90 17.25
N ASN A 305 -26.33 -0.93 17.08
CA ASN A 305 -27.19 0.23 17.30
C ASN A 305 -27.22 0.65 18.78
N ASN A 306 -26.91 -0.26 19.69
CA ASN A 306 -26.82 0.00 21.12
C ASN A 306 -25.38 0.15 21.64
N GLY A 307 -24.39 0.27 20.75
CA GLY A 307 -23.01 0.58 21.12
C GLY A 307 -22.14 -0.61 21.53
N PHE A 308 -22.57 -1.84 21.26
CA PHE A 308 -21.81 -3.05 21.56
C PHE A 308 -21.04 -3.52 20.32
N TYR A 309 -19.71 -3.37 20.34
CA TYR A 309 -18.81 -3.69 19.22
C TYR A 309 -17.75 -4.71 19.60
N THR A 310 -17.32 -4.74 20.85
CA THR A 310 -16.21 -5.53 21.39
C THR A 310 -16.61 -6.22 22.69
N LYS A 311 -15.80 -7.18 23.16
CA LYS A 311 -16.00 -7.81 24.48
C LYS A 311 -16.00 -6.78 25.61
N ASP A 312 -15.16 -5.76 25.52
CA ASP A 312 -15.03 -4.73 26.54
C ASP A 312 -16.31 -3.93 26.72
N ASP A 313 -17.10 -3.73 25.64
CA ASP A 313 -18.39 -3.04 25.75
C ASP A 313 -19.38 -3.80 26.63
N PHE A 314 -19.34 -5.12 26.59
CA PHE A 314 -20.20 -5.97 27.45
C PHE A 314 -19.69 -6.03 28.90
N ALA A 315 -18.37 -5.92 29.10
CA ALA A 315 -17.78 -5.95 30.43
C ALA A 315 -18.18 -4.71 31.29
N GLU A 316 -18.60 -3.63 30.63
CA GLU A 316 -19.07 -2.39 31.29
C GLU A 316 -20.56 -2.43 31.68
N VAL A 317 -21.34 -3.42 31.23
CA VAL A 317 -22.80 -3.48 31.45
C VAL A 317 -23.24 -4.77 32.12
N ASN A 318 -24.39 -4.72 32.85
CA ASN A 318 -24.96 -5.90 33.44
C ASN A 318 -25.72 -6.71 32.39
N LYS A 319 -25.71 -8.05 32.54
CA LYS A 319 -26.48 -8.98 31.72
C LYS A 319 -27.96 -8.58 31.61
N LYS A 320 -28.57 -8.09 32.72
CA LYS A 320 -29.96 -7.67 32.78
C LYS A 320 -30.26 -6.47 31.87
N ASP A 321 -29.30 -5.57 31.68
CA ASP A 321 -29.50 -4.39 30.83
C ASP A 321 -29.46 -4.77 29.35
N VAL A 322 -28.61 -5.71 28.98
CA VAL A 322 -28.58 -6.24 27.62
C VAL A 322 -29.82 -7.04 27.27
N LEU A 323 -30.43 -7.74 28.24
CA LEU A 323 -31.70 -8.46 28.07
C LEU A 323 -32.91 -7.54 27.84
N LYS A 324 -32.82 -6.25 28.19
CA LYS A 324 -33.87 -5.25 27.90
C LYS A 324 -33.92 -4.83 26.44
N LEU A 325 -32.85 -5.14 25.65
CA LEU A 325 -32.82 -4.81 24.23
C LEU A 325 -33.87 -5.66 23.49
N GLU A 326 -34.69 -4.99 22.68
CA GLU A 326 -35.73 -5.66 21.89
C GLU A 326 -35.07 -6.69 20.95
N GLY A 327 -35.62 -7.90 20.95
CA GLY A 327 -35.09 -9.01 20.16
C GLY A 327 -33.90 -9.77 20.76
N ILE A 328 -33.44 -9.42 21.96
CA ILE A 328 -32.39 -10.13 22.69
C ILE A 328 -33.02 -10.95 23.81
N GLY A 329 -32.72 -12.24 23.83
CA GLY A 329 -33.20 -13.18 24.85
C GLY A 329 -32.05 -13.96 25.50
N GLU A 330 -32.40 -14.79 26.49
CA GLU A 330 -31.41 -15.60 27.25
C GLU A 330 -30.52 -16.47 26.34
N LYS A 331 -31.08 -17.03 25.25
CA LYS A 331 -30.30 -17.83 24.29
C LYS A 331 -29.23 -17.02 23.61
N THR A 332 -29.50 -15.74 23.30
CA THR A 332 -28.52 -14.82 22.70
C THR A 332 -27.42 -14.52 23.70
N ILE A 333 -27.77 -14.25 24.96
CA ILE A 333 -26.80 -14.01 26.03
C ILE A 333 -25.90 -15.23 26.26
N LEU A 334 -26.50 -16.43 26.32
CA LEU A 334 -25.71 -17.67 26.46
C LEU A 334 -24.73 -17.85 25.31
N ARG A 335 -25.11 -17.49 24.09
CA ARG A 335 -24.20 -17.56 22.93
C ARG A 335 -23.06 -16.55 23.03
N LEU A 336 -23.33 -15.32 23.46
CA LEU A 336 -22.28 -14.32 23.73
C LEU A 336 -21.27 -14.83 24.76
N ILE A 337 -21.74 -15.42 25.87
CA ILE A 337 -20.88 -16.01 26.91
C ILE A 337 -20.04 -17.16 26.33
N GLN A 338 -20.64 -18.04 25.53
CA GLN A 338 -19.91 -19.13 24.85
C GLN A 338 -18.82 -18.59 23.90
N ASN A 339 -19.04 -17.41 23.30
CA ASN A 339 -18.10 -16.74 22.44
C ASN A 339 -17.08 -15.88 23.23
N GLY A 340 -17.02 -16.03 24.55
CA GLY A 340 -16.04 -15.39 25.42
C GLY A 340 -16.38 -13.95 25.83
N VAL A 341 -17.66 -13.58 25.81
CA VAL A 341 -18.13 -12.30 26.37
C VAL A 341 -18.34 -12.46 27.87
N GLU A 342 -17.83 -11.50 28.63
CA GLU A 342 -18.07 -11.35 30.06
C GLU A 342 -18.95 -10.11 30.29
N PHE A 343 -19.83 -10.18 31.30
CA PHE A 343 -20.67 -9.07 31.71
C PHE A 343 -20.24 -8.55 33.07
N LYS A 344 -20.51 -7.27 33.33
CA LYS A 344 -20.30 -6.69 34.64
C LYS A 344 -21.06 -7.52 35.70
N LYS A 345 -20.39 -7.83 36.80
CA LYS A 345 -20.95 -8.58 37.95
C LYS A 345 -21.95 -7.77 38.72
#